data_9b5856057ae2c2f4488c3a8b66e2c5f2
#
_entry.id   9b5856057ae2c2f4488c3a8b66e2c5f2
#
_cell.length_a   1.000
_cell.length_b   1.000
_cell.length_c   1.000
_cell.angle_alpha   90.00
_cell.angle_beta   90.00
_cell.angle_gamma   90.00
#
_symmetry.space_group_name_H-M   'P 1'
#
loop_
_entity.id
_entity.type
_entity.pdbx_description
1 polymer ?
#
loop_
_entity_poly.entity_id
_entity_poly.type
_entity_poly.pdbx_seq_one_letter_code
_entity_poly.pdbx_strand_id
1 'polypeptide(L)'
;MSFVWPAAWLLILPLAAFLYWHPFRSRWVTGLRLALYLALVLALSGIVVEWPDRTGTLIVAVDRSRSMPDDAKEEAESFLRRLEASRPRDSRLGVVAFGAEPVIDKLPESPGFDGLESRIANPDGSDVSGALALALRQIPADSPGRILLISDGRWTGMDPARAFAAAAARGVPVDLRRLLRASAHDLAIAGIDAPMSAAAGEFYTLNCRIVSPEPQQVTCRIRRG
;
A
#
# COMPACT_ATOMS: atom_id res chain seq x y z
N MET A 1 -5.78 -15.41 -17.10
CA MET A 1 -7.04 -16.16 -17.26
C MET A 1 -7.13 -17.14 -16.11
N SER A 2 -8.11 -16.96 -15.25
CA SER A 2 -8.39 -17.88 -14.13
C SER A 2 -9.76 -18.51 -14.35
N PHE A 3 -9.91 -19.78 -13.96
CA PHE A 3 -11.18 -20.49 -14.02
C PHE A 3 -11.75 -20.56 -12.59
N VAL A 4 -12.95 -20.03 -12.39
CA VAL A 4 -13.61 -20.04 -11.06
C VAL A 4 -14.03 -21.45 -10.67
N TRP A 5 -14.44 -22.26 -11.66
CA TRP A 5 -14.93 -23.62 -11.43
C TRP A 5 -14.28 -24.64 -12.38
N PRO A 6 -13.03 -25.09 -12.09
CA PRO A 6 -12.35 -26.06 -12.95
C PRO A 6 -13.07 -27.40 -13.07
N ALA A 7 -13.92 -27.76 -12.07
CA ALA A 7 -14.74 -28.96 -12.11
C ALA A 7 -15.78 -28.99 -13.26
N ALA A 8 -16.12 -27.84 -13.85
CA ALA A 8 -17.03 -27.77 -14.99
C ALA A 8 -16.50 -28.56 -16.24
N TRP A 9 -15.18 -28.73 -16.35
CA TRP A 9 -14.57 -29.54 -17.39
C TRP A 9 -14.92 -31.03 -17.31
N LEU A 10 -15.35 -31.54 -16.13
CA LEU A 10 -15.84 -32.91 -15.99
C LEU A 10 -17.13 -33.18 -16.77
N LEU A 11 -17.87 -32.14 -17.15
CA LEU A 11 -19.05 -32.23 -18.02
C LEU A 11 -18.72 -32.69 -19.45
N ILE A 12 -17.46 -32.66 -19.84
CA ILE A 12 -17.01 -33.21 -21.14
C ILE A 12 -17.18 -34.74 -21.19
N LEU A 13 -17.05 -35.43 -20.05
CA LEU A 13 -17.18 -36.90 -20.00
C LEU A 13 -18.57 -37.41 -20.39
N PRO A 14 -19.69 -36.90 -19.83
CA PRO A 14 -21.02 -37.33 -20.27
C PRO A 14 -21.34 -36.92 -21.71
N LEU A 15 -20.78 -35.81 -22.19
CA LEU A 15 -20.89 -35.39 -23.58
C LEU A 15 -20.23 -36.41 -24.53
N ALA A 16 -19.00 -36.81 -24.22
CA ALA A 16 -18.28 -37.82 -25.01
C ALA A 16 -19.01 -39.16 -25.05
N ALA A 17 -19.55 -39.59 -23.91
CA ALA A 17 -20.36 -40.81 -23.81
C ALA A 17 -21.66 -40.70 -24.66
N PHE A 18 -22.34 -39.58 -24.63
CA PHE A 18 -23.55 -39.34 -25.38
C PHE A 18 -23.30 -39.34 -26.90
N LEU A 19 -22.20 -38.71 -27.36
CA LEU A 19 -21.81 -38.69 -28.77
C LEU A 19 -21.40 -40.07 -29.27
N TYR A 20 -20.77 -40.90 -28.41
CA TYR A 20 -20.38 -42.26 -28.73
C TYR A 20 -21.59 -43.18 -28.94
N TRP A 21 -22.65 -43.02 -28.14
CA TRP A 21 -23.85 -43.88 -28.19
C TRP A 21 -24.91 -43.45 -29.22
N HIS A 22 -24.87 -42.17 -29.66
CA HIS A 22 -25.87 -41.61 -30.62
C HIS A 22 -25.19 -41.09 -31.87
N PRO A 23 -24.81 -41.94 -32.86
CA PRO A 23 -24.24 -41.49 -34.12
C PRO A 23 -25.30 -40.71 -34.93
N PHE A 24 -25.04 -39.44 -35.16
CA PHE A 24 -25.97 -38.53 -35.79
C PHE A 24 -25.91 -38.65 -37.34
N ARG A 25 -27.08 -38.67 -37.96
CA ARG A 25 -27.26 -38.79 -39.42
C ARG A 25 -26.87 -37.54 -40.20
N SER A 26 -26.74 -36.37 -39.56
CA SER A 26 -26.35 -35.10 -40.17
C SER A 26 -25.16 -34.45 -39.50
N ARG A 27 -24.09 -34.18 -40.23
CA ARG A 27 -22.84 -33.53 -39.77
C ARG A 27 -23.10 -32.10 -39.24
N TRP A 28 -24.03 -31.37 -39.83
CA TRP A 28 -24.41 -30.01 -39.42
C TRP A 28 -25.07 -29.96 -38.04
N VAL A 29 -26.02 -30.89 -37.78
CA VAL A 29 -26.69 -30.98 -36.47
C VAL A 29 -25.72 -31.37 -35.36
N THR A 30 -24.79 -32.27 -35.68
CA THR A 30 -23.73 -32.67 -34.72
C THR A 30 -22.81 -31.49 -34.41
N GLY A 31 -22.37 -30.74 -35.41
CA GLY A 31 -21.54 -29.56 -35.23
C GLY A 31 -22.20 -28.47 -34.36
N LEU A 32 -23.48 -28.17 -34.62
CA LEU A 32 -24.24 -27.19 -33.86
C LEU A 32 -24.40 -27.59 -32.37
N ARG A 33 -24.70 -28.87 -32.12
CA ARG A 33 -24.81 -29.39 -30.74
C ARG A 33 -23.46 -29.35 -30.01
N LEU A 34 -22.36 -29.74 -30.66
CA LEU A 34 -21.01 -29.63 -30.12
C LEU A 34 -20.67 -28.19 -29.73
N ALA A 35 -20.96 -27.22 -30.61
CA ALA A 35 -20.73 -25.79 -30.34
C ALA A 35 -21.58 -25.31 -29.14
N LEU A 36 -22.83 -25.72 -29.04
CA LEU A 36 -23.73 -25.37 -27.93
C LEU A 36 -23.21 -25.93 -26.59
N TYR A 37 -22.80 -27.20 -26.58
CA TYR A 37 -22.23 -27.80 -25.35
C TYR A 37 -20.91 -27.16 -24.97
N LEU A 38 -20.04 -26.87 -25.90
CA LEU A 38 -18.78 -26.16 -25.64
C LEU A 38 -19.05 -24.78 -25.04
N ALA A 39 -19.99 -24.04 -25.61
CA ALA A 39 -20.43 -22.75 -25.09
C ALA A 39 -20.99 -22.86 -23.67
N LEU A 40 -21.76 -23.91 -23.38
CA LEU A 40 -22.31 -24.18 -22.05
C LEU A 40 -21.20 -24.48 -21.04
N VAL A 41 -20.23 -25.33 -21.38
CA VAL A 41 -19.08 -25.67 -20.51
C VAL A 41 -18.24 -24.41 -20.26
N LEU A 42 -18.00 -23.59 -21.27
CA LEU A 42 -17.28 -22.32 -21.14
C LEU A 42 -18.03 -21.34 -20.25
N ALA A 43 -19.34 -21.23 -20.39
CA ALA A 43 -20.18 -20.39 -19.53
C ALA A 43 -20.17 -20.85 -18.06
N LEU A 44 -20.25 -22.16 -17.84
CA LEU A 44 -20.22 -22.74 -16.47
C LEU A 44 -18.83 -22.73 -15.85
N SER A 45 -17.76 -22.73 -16.64
CA SER A 45 -16.38 -22.65 -16.12
C SER A 45 -16.03 -21.28 -15.53
N GLY A 46 -16.88 -20.25 -15.74
CA GLY A 46 -16.68 -18.91 -15.20
C GLY A 46 -15.34 -18.33 -15.62
N ILE A 47 -15.10 -18.20 -16.93
CA ILE A 47 -13.86 -17.61 -17.43
C ILE A 47 -13.81 -16.14 -16.99
N VAL A 48 -12.91 -15.81 -16.10
CA VAL A 48 -12.57 -14.43 -15.76
C VAL A 48 -11.44 -13.98 -16.68
N VAL A 49 -11.77 -13.15 -17.65
CA VAL A 49 -10.78 -12.44 -18.46
C VAL A 49 -10.43 -11.16 -17.73
N GLU A 50 -9.35 -11.19 -16.95
CA GLU A 50 -8.78 -9.96 -16.40
C GLU A 50 -8.14 -9.21 -17.57
N TRP A 51 -8.78 -8.14 -18.01
CA TRP A 51 -8.15 -7.15 -18.88
C TRP A 51 -7.24 -6.33 -17.99
N PRO A 52 -5.92 -6.30 -18.27
CA PRO A 52 -5.05 -5.40 -17.52
C PRO A 52 -5.53 -3.97 -17.81
N ASP A 53 -6.16 -3.35 -16.82
CA ASP A 53 -6.51 -1.94 -16.87
C ASP A 53 -5.21 -1.14 -16.92
N ARG A 54 -4.79 -0.74 -18.11
CA ARG A 54 -3.52 -0.05 -18.35
C ARG A 54 -3.57 1.41 -17.96
N THR A 55 -4.75 1.93 -17.69
CA THR A 55 -5.04 3.34 -17.34
C THR A 55 -5.28 3.52 -15.86
N GLY A 56 -4.42 3.01 -15.00
CA GLY A 56 -4.53 3.19 -13.55
C GLY A 56 -3.73 4.37 -13.02
N THR A 57 -4.17 4.94 -11.89
CA THR A 57 -3.42 5.96 -11.15
C THR A 57 -2.73 5.32 -9.96
N LEU A 58 -1.40 5.34 -9.93
CA LEU A 58 -0.61 4.95 -8.77
C LEU A 58 -0.18 6.20 -8.01
N ILE A 59 -0.53 6.27 -6.73
CA ILE A 59 0.00 7.31 -5.83
C ILE A 59 0.96 6.66 -4.86
N VAL A 60 2.17 7.19 -4.79
CA VAL A 60 3.17 6.73 -3.82
C VAL A 60 3.23 7.75 -2.70
N ALA A 61 2.88 7.32 -1.48
CA ALA A 61 3.00 8.12 -0.26
C ALA A 61 4.33 7.78 0.42
N VAL A 62 5.23 8.74 0.51
CA VAL A 62 6.60 8.57 1.03
C VAL A 62 6.74 9.26 2.38
N ASP A 63 7.01 8.48 3.40
CA ASP A 63 7.33 8.95 4.74
C ASP A 63 8.72 9.58 4.76
N ARG A 64 8.80 10.82 5.22
CA ARG A 64 10.03 11.59 5.38
C ARG A 64 10.21 12.10 6.81
N SER A 65 9.59 11.39 7.76
CA SER A 65 9.77 11.66 9.18
C SER A 65 11.17 11.23 9.66
N ARG A 66 11.58 11.76 10.81
CA ARG A 66 12.89 11.42 11.42
C ARG A 66 13.01 9.97 11.85
N SER A 67 11.93 9.22 11.97
CA SER A 67 11.98 7.80 12.31
C SER A 67 12.47 6.94 11.16
N MET A 68 12.40 7.46 9.93
CA MET A 68 12.88 6.77 8.74
C MET A 68 14.41 6.60 8.75
N PRO A 69 14.95 5.55 8.09
CA PRO A 69 16.38 5.40 7.84
C PRO A 69 17.00 6.62 7.17
N ASP A 70 18.29 6.86 7.41
CA ASP A 70 18.98 8.03 6.84
C ASP A 70 19.08 7.98 5.32
N ASP A 71 19.12 6.78 4.74
CA ASP A 71 19.13 6.49 3.30
C ASP A 71 17.73 6.29 2.69
N ALA A 72 16.67 6.41 3.50
CA ALA A 72 15.29 6.17 3.05
C ALA A 72 14.86 7.08 1.89
N LYS A 73 15.34 8.32 1.86
CA LYS A 73 15.04 9.26 0.78
C LYS A 73 15.63 8.76 -0.55
N GLU A 74 16.90 8.43 -0.55
CA GLU A 74 17.62 7.93 -1.72
C GLU A 74 17.05 6.60 -2.20
N GLU A 75 16.68 5.71 -1.27
CA GLU A 75 16.04 4.44 -1.60
C GLU A 75 14.67 4.68 -2.24
N ALA A 76 13.84 5.54 -1.66
CA ALA A 76 12.53 5.90 -2.20
C ALA A 76 12.66 6.55 -3.60
N GLU A 77 13.58 7.49 -3.78
CA GLU A 77 13.83 8.12 -5.09
C GLU A 77 14.28 7.09 -6.15
N SER A 78 15.22 6.22 -5.79
CA SER A 78 15.70 5.18 -6.71
C SER A 78 14.56 4.23 -7.12
N PHE A 79 13.68 3.92 -6.18
CA PHE A 79 12.50 3.10 -6.43
C PHE A 79 11.49 3.82 -7.33
N LEU A 80 11.20 5.10 -7.06
CA LEU A 80 10.29 5.92 -7.87
C LEU A 80 10.79 6.09 -9.30
N ARG A 81 12.09 6.29 -9.51
CA ARG A 81 12.70 6.34 -10.87
C ARG A 81 12.51 5.02 -11.62
N ARG A 82 12.68 3.88 -10.95
CA ARG A 82 12.42 2.56 -11.56
C ARG A 82 10.94 2.37 -11.90
N LEU A 83 10.03 2.80 -11.02
CA LEU A 83 8.59 2.78 -11.28
C LEU A 83 8.23 3.64 -12.49
N GLU A 84 8.74 4.87 -12.56
CA GLU A 84 8.50 5.78 -13.69
C GLU A 84 9.01 5.18 -15.01
N ALA A 85 10.18 4.58 -15.00
CA ALA A 85 10.78 3.96 -16.19
C ALA A 85 10.02 2.71 -16.68
N SER A 86 9.37 1.97 -15.77
CA SER A 86 8.69 0.73 -16.07
C SER A 86 7.18 0.88 -16.26
N ARG A 87 6.60 2.05 -15.95
CA ARG A 87 5.16 2.25 -16.03
C ARG A 87 4.63 2.21 -17.47
N PRO A 88 3.43 1.67 -17.68
CA PRO A 88 2.72 1.79 -18.96
C PRO A 88 2.48 3.27 -19.32
N ARG A 89 2.52 3.60 -20.62
CA ARG A 89 2.35 4.99 -21.10
C ARG A 89 1.04 5.62 -20.68
N ASP A 90 -0.01 4.83 -20.54
CA ASP A 90 -1.36 5.28 -20.20
C ASP A 90 -1.61 5.33 -18.68
N SER A 91 -0.65 4.89 -17.85
CA SER A 91 -0.77 4.96 -16.38
C SER A 91 -0.25 6.31 -15.85
N ARG A 92 -0.79 6.73 -14.69
CA ARG A 92 -0.41 7.96 -14.02
C ARG A 92 0.33 7.66 -12.73
N LEU A 93 1.39 8.42 -12.43
CA LEU A 93 2.16 8.28 -11.21
C LEU A 93 2.20 9.61 -10.47
N GLY A 94 1.55 9.69 -9.31
CA GLY A 94 1.64 10.80 -8.38
C GLY A 94 2.48 10.44 -7.15
N VAL A 95 3.04 11.45 -6.50
CA VAL A 95 3.83 11.29 -5.27
C VAL A 95 3.35 12.27 -4.22
N VAL A 96 3.12 11.76 -3.02
CA VAL A 96 2.81 12.51 -1.80
C VAL A 96 3.95 12.27 -0.81
N ALA A 97 4.62 13.32 -0.40
CA ALA A 97 5.60 13.25 0.69
C ALA A 97 4.95 13.69 1.99
N PHE A 98 5.29 13.06 3.11
CA PHE A 98 4.72 13.44 4.39
C PHE A 98 5.69 13.34 5.56
N GLY A 99 5.45 14.16 6.54
CA GLY A 99 5.94 14.13 7.91
C GLY A 99 4.75 14.37 8.83
N ALA A 100 4.78 15.39 9.68
CA ALA A 100 3.61 15.80 10.47
C ALA A 100 2.46 16.32 9.59
N GLU A 101 2.75 16.76 8.36
CA GLU A 101 1.78 17.21 7.36
C GLU A 101 2.14 16.62 5.99
N PRO A 102 1.12 16.18 5.21
CA PRO A 102 1.35 15.67 3.87
C PRO A 102 1.37 16.80 2.84
N VAL A 103 2.25 16.67 1.85
CA VAL A 103 2.37 17.58 0.70
C VAL A 103 2.40 16.81 -0.60
N ILE A 104 1.85 17.38 -1.67
CA ILE A 104 1.96 16.83 -3.01
C ILE A 104 3.35 17.16 -3.55
N ASP A 105 4.11 16.13 -3.85
CA ASP A 105 5.45 16.27 -4.45
C ASP A 105 5.38 16.18 -5.97
N LYS A 106 4.53 15.30 -6.49
CA LYS A 106 4.26 15.15 -7.92
C LYS A 106 2.79 14.87 -8.17
N LEU A 107 2.18 15.65 -9.05
CA LEU A 107 0.82 15.38 -9.54
C LEU A 107 0.81 14.17 -10.50
N PRO A 108 -0.28 13.37 -10.51
CA PRO A 108 -0.38 12.19 -11.39
C PRO A 108 -0.25 12.49 -12.88
N GLU A 109 -0.69 13.68 -13.32
CA GLU A 109 -0.64 14.14 -14.71
C GLU A 109 0.73 14.67 -15.13
N SER A 110 1.62 14.98 -14.19
CA SER A 110 2.93 15.53 -14.49
C SER A 110 3.84 14.49 -15.15
N PRO A 111 4.56 14.85 -16.23
CA PRO A 111 5.52 13.95 -16.85
C PRO A 111 6.78 13.81 -15.99
N GLY A 112 7.41 12.65 -16.05
CA GLY A 112 8.69 12.39 -15.42
C GLY A 112 8.65 12.35 -13.88
N PHE A 113 9.75 11.92 -13.28
CA PHE A 113 10.02 12.03 -11.84
C PHE A 113 11.45 12.52 -11.65
N ASP A 114 11.60 13.75 -11.18
CA ASP A 114 12.90 14.40 -11.05
C ASP A 114 13.54 14.21 -9.66
N GLY A 115 12.74 13.89 -8.66
CA GLY A 115 13.18 13.64 -7.28
C GLY A 115 12.10 14.03 -6.27
N LEU A 116 12.41 13.82 -5.01
CA LEU A 116 11.57 14.28 -3.88
C LEU A 116 12.00 15.71 -3.49
N GLU A 117 11.37 16.69 -4.11
CA GLU A 117 11.77 18.10 -3.99
C GLU A 117 11.06 18.84 -2.85
N SER A 118 9.86 18.39 -2.47
CA SER A 118 9.08 19.06 -1.43
C SER A 118 9.80 19.11 -0.09
N ARG A 119 9.81 20.30 0.50
CA ARG A 119 10.33 20.49 1.85
C ARG A 119 9.28 20.07 2.87
N ILE A 120 9.61 19.09 3.69
CA ILE A 120 8.78 18.71 4.86
C ILE A 120 9.00 19.75 5.97
N ALA A 121 7.96 20.48 6.32
CA ALA A 121 8.05 21.56 7.29
C ALA A 121 8.33 21.02 8.71
N ASN A 122 7.71 19.91 9.07
CA ASN A 122 7.91 19.26 10.37
C ASN A 122 8.14 17.76 10.19
N PRO A 123 9.41 17.29 10.29
CA PRO A 123 9.73 15.87 10.19
C PRO A 123 9.55 15.09 11.50
N ASP A 124 9.17 15.74 12.60
CA ASP A 124 9.05 15.10 13.93
C ASP A 124 7.74 14.28 14.07
N GLY A 125 6.84 14.39 13.11
CA GLY A 125 5.62 13.62 13.04
C GLY A 125 5.54 12.78 11.77
N SER A 126 4.63 11.79 11.78
CA SER A 126 4.29 10.94 10.63
C SER A 126 2.76 10.82 10.53
N ASP A 127 2.13 11.74 9.79
CA ASP A 127 0.68 11.75 9.56
C ASP A 127 0.29 10.85 8.39
N VAL A 128 0.28 9.55 8.65
CA VAL A 128 -0.14 8.53 7.69
C VAL A 128 -1.62 8.72 7.28
N SER A 129 -2.47 9.15 8.23
CA SER A 129 -3.90 9.35 7.96
C SER A 129 -4.13 10.46 6.93
N GLY A 130 -3.49 11.60 7.13
CA GLY A 130 -3.53 12.74 6.19
C GLY A 130 -2.91 12.40 4.83
N ALA A 131 -1.79 11.67 4.83
CA ALA A 131 -1.12 11.24 3.61
C ALA A 131 -2.01 10.33 2.74
N LEU A 132 -2.66 9.33 3.35
CA LEU A 132 -3.60 8.45 2.66
C LEU A 132 -4.83 9.22 2.15
N ALA A 133 -5.37 10.14 2.95
CA ALA A 133 -6.51 10.97 2.54
C ALA A 133 -6.14 11.90 1.37
N LEU A 134 -4.92 12.47 1.37
CA LEU A 134 -4.43 13.29 0.28
C LEU A 134 -4.18 12.46 -0.99
N ALA A 135 -3.56 11.30 -0.84
CA ALA A 135 -3.32 10.36 -1.94
C ALA A 135 -4.63 9.90 -2.59
N LEU A 136 -5.61 9.53 -1.77
CA LEU A 136 -6.92 9.09 -2.24
C LEU A 136 -7.66 10.16 -3.04
N ARG A 137 -7.52 11.44 -2.68
CA ARG A 137 -8.11 12.57 -3.42
C ARG A 137 -7.51 12.77 -4.81
N GLN A 138 -6.28 12.34 -5.04
CA GLN A 138 -5.62 12.45 -6.35
C GLN A 138 -6.01 11.33 -7.32
N ILE A 139 -6.70 10.30 -6.85
CA ILE A 139 -7.20 9.22 -7.70
C ILE A 139 -8.62 9.59 -8.16
N PRO A 140 -8.87 9.72 -9.48
CA PRO A 140 -10.20 9.99 -10.01
C PRO A 140 -11.20 8.91 -9.58
N ALA A 141 -12.46 9.29 -9.35
CA ALA A 141 -13.48 8.38 -8.83
C ALA A 141 -13.90 7.29 -9.82
N ASP A 142 -13.75 7.56 -11.09
CA ASP A 142 -14.12 6.73 -12.25
C ASP A 142 -12.92 5.95 -12.83
N SER A 143 -11.76 6.01 -12.21
CA SER A 143 -10.54 5.37 -12.69
C SER A 143 -9.97 4.42 -11.63
N PRO A 144 -9.46 3.26 -12.05
CA PRO A 144 -8.79 2.37 -11.12
C PRO A 144 -7.55 3.06 -10.52
N GLY A 145 -7.37 2.86 -9.22
CA GLY A 145 -6.25 3.45 -8.50
C GLY A 145 -5.62 2.48 -7.53
N ARG A 146 -4.38 2.78 -7.15
CA ARG A 146 -3.62 2.07 -6.11
C ARG A 146 -2.78 3.07 -5.34
N ILE A 147 -2.64 2.85 -4.05
CA ILE A 147 -1.73 3.63 -3.21
C ILE A 147 -0.61 2.71 -2.74
N LEU A 148 0.64 3.17 -2.84
CA LEU A 148 1.79 2.53 -2.24
C LEU A 148 2.30 3.44 -1.11
N LEU A 149 2.24 2.96 0.11
CA LEU A 149 2.79 3.64 1.28
C LEU A 149 4.21 3.13 1.55
N ILE A 150 5.20 4.04 1.56
CA ILE A 150 6.58 3.77 1.95
C ILE A 150 6.81 4.42 3.31
N SER A 151 6.93 3.62 4.39
CA SER A 151 7.05 4.08 5.76
C SER A 151 7.68 3.00 6.64
N ASP A 152 8.14 3.35 7.84
CA ASP A 152 8.57 2.39 8.86
C ASP A 152 7.38 1.72 9.57
N GLY A 153 6.16 2.20 9.33
CA GLY A 153 4.91 1.72 9.92
C GLY A 153 4.55 2.37 11.26
N ARG A 154 5.32 3.38 11.69
CA ARG A 154 4.96 4.20 12.85
C ARG A 154 4.15 5.40 12.39
N TRP A 155 3.22 5.86 13.21
CA TRP A 155 2.43 7.06 12.91
C TRP A 155 2.27 7.92 14.16
N THR A 156 2.01 9.21 13.93
CA THR A 156 1.64 10.18 14.95
C THR A 156 0.32 10.83 14.57
N GLY A 157 -0.40 11.39 15.54
CA GLY A 157 -1.69 12.04 15.29
C GLY A 157 -2.86 11.06 15.21
N MET A 158 -3.70 11.20 14.18
CA MET A 158 -4.92 10.38 14.03
C MET A 158 -4.61 8.95 13.61
N ASP A 159 -5.38 7.99 14.18
CA ASP A 159 -5.33 6.58 13.76
C ASP A 159 -5.62 6.45 12.26
N PRO A 160 -4.72 5.85 11.48
CA PRO A 160 -4.89 5.70 10.04
C PRO A 160 -5.96 4.67 9.63
N ALA A 161 -6.54 3.92 10.58
CA ALA A 161 -7.54 2.90 10.29
C ALA A 161 -8.73 3.45 9.48
N ARG A 162 -9.17 4.68 9.78
CA ARG A 162 -10.26 5.34 9.03
C ARG A 162 -9.87 5.66 7.58
N ALA A 163 -8.62 6.08 7.36
CA ALA A 163 -8.13 6.38 6.02
C ALA A 163 -7.98 5.09 5.17
N PHE A 164 -7.51 4.00 5.78
CA PHE A 164 -7.50 2.68 5.14
C PHE A 164 -8.92 2.20 4.80
N ALA A 165 -9.87 2.35 5.71
CA ALA A 165 -11.27 1.99 5.47
C ALA A 165 -11.89 2.83 4.32
N ALA A 166 -11.58 4.12 4.24
CA ALA A 166 -12.02 4.99 3.14
C ALA A 166 -11.44 4.56 1.79
N ALA A 167 -10.16 4.18 1.74
CA ALA A 167 -9.53 3.64 0.54
C ALA A 167 -10.19 2.32 0.11
N ALA A 168 -10.42 1.41 1.05
CA ALA A 168 -11.09 0.13 0.81
C ALA A 168 -12.54 0.33 0.30
N ALA A 169 -13.30 1.25 0.88
CA ALA A 169 -14.66 1.58 0.45
C ALA A 169 -14.72 2.14 -0.99
N ARG A 170 -13.63 2.77 -1.47
CA ARG A 170 -13.49 3.20 -2.86
C ARG A 170 -12.91 2.13 -3.79
N GLY A 171 -12.61 0.93 -3.29
CA GLY A 171 -11.95 -0.12 -4.06
C GLY A 171 -10.49 0.21 -4.42
N VAL A 172 -9.84 1.11 -3.68
CA VAL A 172 -8.44 1.50 -3.88
C VAL A 172 -7.56 0.68 -2.92
N PRO A 173 -6.81 -0.32 -3.42
CA PRO A 173 -5.90 -1.08 -2.58
C PRO A 173 -4.74 -0.21 -2.11
N VAL A 174 -4.30 -0.44 -0.87
CA VAL A 174 -3.14 0.20 -0.26
C VAL A 174 -2.10 -0.86 0.05
N ASP A 175 -0.95 -0.76 -0.63
CA ASP A 175 0.21 -1.61 -0.35
C ASP A 175 1.17 -0.88 0.58
N LEU A 176 1.87 -1.61 1.42
CA LEU A 176 2.90 -1.08 2.31
C LEU A 176 4.28 -1.63 1.94
N ARG A 177 5.21 -0.74 1.64
CA ARG A 177 6.63 -1.02 1.59
C ARG A 177 7.29 -0.51 2.86
N ARG A 178 7.67 -1.43 3.72
CA ARG A 178 8.26 -1.09 5.01
C ARG A 178 9.76 -0.90 4.89
N LEU A 179 10.23 0.29 5.29
CA LEU A 179 11.66 0.60 5.44
C LEU A 179 11.97 0.66 6.92
N LEU A 180 12.88 -0.19 7.37
CA LEU A 180 13.26 -0.26 8.78
C LEU A 180 14.66 0.31 8.95
N ARG A 181 14.82 1.23 9.91
CA ARG A 181 16.14 1.60 10.37
C ARG A 181 16.82 0.38 11.01
N ALA A 182 18.02 0.07 10.61
CA ALA A 182 18.85 -0.93 11.29
C ALA A 182 19.21 -0.35 12.66
N SER A 183 18.38 -0.60 13.66
CA SER A 183 18.46 0.01 14.99
C SER A 183 19.27 -0.85 15.95
N ALA A 184 20.57 -0.99 15.71
CA ALA A 184 21.45 -1.61 16.73
C ALA A 184 21.59 -0.75 18.01
N HIS A 185 21.27 0.55 17.93
CA HIS A 185 21.50 1.50 19.06
C HIS A 185 20.33 2.46 19.30
N ASP A 186 19.11 2.08 18.97
CA ASP A 186 17.94 2.94 19.14
C ASP A 186 17.55 3.02 20.63
N LEU A 187 17.72 4.22 21.19
CA LEU A 187 17.33 4.54 22.56
C LEU A 187 16.08 5.42 22.54
N ALA A 188 15.04 4.97 23.20
CA ALA A 188 13.82 5.74 23.33
C ALA A 188 13.48 6.02 24.80
N ILE A 189 13.11 7.25 25.10
CA ILE A 189 12.46 7.58 26.37
C ILE A 189 10.99 7.18 26.23
N ALA A 190 10.62 6.06 26.86
CA ALA A 190 9.27 5.51 26.80
C ALA A 190 8.29 6.22 27.74
N GLY A 191 8.79 6.96 28.71
CA GLY A 191 7.97 7.74 29.63
C GLY A 191 8.79 8.47 30.65
N ILE A 192 8.28 9.61 31.09
CA ILE A 192 8.79 10.38 32.24
C ILE A 192 7.62 10.59 33.18
N ASP A 193 7.77 10.15 34.40
CA ASP A 193 6.81 10.36 35.46
C ASP A 193 7.43 11.30 36.51
N ALA A 194 6.85 12.46 36.63
CA ALA A 194 7.29 13.54 37.52
C ALA A 194 6.08 14.29 38.07
N PRO A 195 6.12 14.84 39.28
CA PRO A 195 5.07 15.67 39.82
C PRO A 195 4.91 16.94 38.95
N MET A 196 3.68 17.37 38.69
CA MET A 196 3.38 18.58 37.91
C MET A 196 3.89 19.87 38.57
N SER A 197 4.06 19.86 39.90
CA SER A 197 4.59 20.97 40.67
C SER A 197 5.36 20.46 41.90
N ALA A 198 6.41 21.14 42.28
CA ALA A 198 7.14 20.89 43.51
C ALA A 198 7.48 22.22 44.19
N ALA A 199 7.40 22.26 45.54
CA ALA A 199 7.76 23.44 46.28
C ALA A 199 9.30 23.64 46.30
N ALA A 200 9.74 24.87 46.44
CA ALA A 200 11.17 25.16 46.55
C ALA A 200 11.76 24.50 47.80
N GLY A 201 12.79 23.67 47.61
CA GLY A 201 13.43 22.91 48.70
C GLY A 201 12.83 21.51 48.96
N GLU A 202 11.78 21.14 48.25
CA GLU A 202 11.18 19.81 48.36
C GLU A 202 11.92 18.81 47.47
N PHE A 203 12.10 17.58 48.00
CA PHE A 203 12.65 16.46 47.22
C PHE A 203 11.52 15.71 46.53
N TYR A 204 11.69 15.42 45.26
CA TYR A 204 10.75 14.60 44.50
C TYR A 204 11.48 13.52 43.71
N THR A 205 10.76 12.45 43.38
CA THR A 205 11.26 11.36 42.57
C THR A 205 10.83 11.58 41.11
N LEU A 206 11.80 11.47 40.21
CA LEU A 206 11.58 11.47 38.77
C LEU A 206 11.88 10.07 38.25
N ASN A 207 10.87 9.44 37.66
CA ASN A 207 11.02 8.13 37.01
C ASN A 207 11.12 8.33 35.49
N CYS A 208 12.28 7.95 34.94
CA CYS A 208 12.48 7.95 33.48
C CYS A 208 12.62 6.51 33.02
N ARG A 209 11.72 6.10 32.11
CA ARG A 209 11.78 4.78 31.51
C ARG A 209 12.44 4.88 30.15
N ILE A 210 13.60 4.23 30.01
CA ILE A 210 14.38 4.15 28.79
C ILE A 210 14.24 2.73 28.26
N VAL A 211 13.97 2.61 26.96
CA VAL A 211 13.88 1.33 26.23
C VAL A 211 14.98 1.28 25.19
N SER A 212 15.67 0.16 25.15
CA SER A 212 16.70 -0.16 24.16
C SER A 212 16.47 -1.57 23.62
N PRO A 213 16.62 -1.81 22.30
CA PRO A 213 16.55 -3.15 21.73
C PRO A 213 17.73 -4.04 22.14
N GLU A 214 18.87 -3.44 22.47
CA GLU A 214 20.10 -4.13 22.90
C GLU A 214 20.62 -3.58 24.23
N PRO A 215 21.30 -4.40 25.04
CA PRO A 215 21.97 -3.93 26.25
C PRO A 215 23.07 -2.92 25.91
N GLN A 216 22.96 -1.69 26.41
CA GLN A 216 23.95 -0.64 26.16
C GLN A 216 24.09 0.31 27.36
N GLN A 217 25.23 0.95 27.49
CA GLN A 217 25.45 1.96 28.50
C GLN A 217 24.88 3.30 28.07
N VAL A 218 24.08 3.92 28.94
CA VAL A 218 23.38 5.18 28.66
C VAL A 218 23.75 6.22 29.69
N THR A 219 24.10 7.41 29.24
CA THR A 219 24.30 8.56 30.15
C THR A 219 23.04 9.44 30.14
N CYS A 220 22.32 9.44 31.27
CA CYS A 220 21.17 10.33 31.46
C CYS A 220 21.61 11.66 32.05
N ARG A 221 21.26 12.77 31.40
CA ARG A 221 21.51 14.10 31.92
C ARG A 221 20.20 14.83 32.18
N ILE A 222 19.91 15.15 33.40
CA ILE A 222 18.76 15.96 33.81
C ILE A 222 19.22 17.40 33.93
N ARG A 223 18.54 18.31 33.22
CA ARG A 223 18.78 19.75 33.34
C ARG A 223 17.52 20.42 33.85
N ARG A 224 17.67 21.33 34.81
CA ARG A 224 16.63 22.23 35.26
C ARG A 224 16.74 23.49 34.39
N GLY A 225 15.64 23.89 33.74
CA GLY A 225 15.53 25.15 33.00
C GLY A 225 15.19 26.31 33.94
#